data_96e85c883c388497a7bbdaac7b10be05
#
_entry.id   96e85c883c388497a7bbdaac7b10be05
#
_cell.length_a   1.000
_cell.length_b   1.000
_cell.length_c   1.000
_cell.angle_alpha   90.00
_cell.angle_beta   90.00
_cell.angle_gamma   90.00
#
_symmetry.space_group_name_H-M   'P 1'
#
loop_
_entity.id
_entity.type
_entity.pdbx_description
1 polymer ?
#
loop_
_entity_poly.entity_id
_entity_poly.type
_entity_poly.pdbx_seq_one_letter_code
_entity_poly.pdbx_strand_id
1 'polypeptide(L)'
;MSLKIRLARGGAKKRPFYRIVVADSRMPRDGRFIERVGTYNPMLPKEHPERVNLKTERIQHWLSVGARPSDRVAKFLGGAEILPMPIPREQTKKNLPKAKAQERLKEAEEKAATAAEEAVAPVEEAPAEEAPAEEDKAEG
;
A
#
# COMPACT_ATOMS: atom_id res chain seq x y z
N MET A 1 -28.07 19.12 -8.71
CA MET A 1 -27.06 18.45 -9.56
C MET A 1 -26.07 17.75 -8.64
N SER A 2 -25.66 16.51 -8.95
CA SER A 2 -24.67 15.78 -8.14
C SER A 2 -23.30 15.86 -8.81
N LEU A 3 -22.41 16.67 -8.27
CA LEU A 3 -21.04 16.82 -8.78
C LEU A 3 -20.14 15.70 -8.27
N LYS A 4 -19.33 15.14 -9.16
CA LYS A 4 -18.34 14.11 -8.83
C LYS A 4 -16.96 14.48 -9.36
N ILE A 5 -15.94 14.22 -8.53
CA ILE A 5 -14.54 14.27 -8.96
C ILE A 5 -14.15 12.85 -9.38
N ARG A 6 -13.90 12.65 -10.66
CA ARG A 6 -13.68 11.33 -11.24
C ARG A 6 -12.56 11.30 -12.27
N LEU A 7 -12.19 10.11 -12.70
CA LEU A 7 -11.22 9.89 -13.75
C LEU A 7 -11.91 9.82 -15.11
N ALA A 8 -11.47 10.64 -16.07
CA ALA A 8 -11.79 10.53 -17.47
C ALA A 8 -10.58 9.95 -18.22
N ARG A 9 -10.80 8.90 -19.00
CA ARG A 9 -9.74 8.24 -19.75
C ARG A 9 -9.35 9.04 -20.98
N GLY A 10 -8.06 9.15 -21.24
CA GLY A 10 -7.46 9.63 -22.47
C GLY A 10 -6.33 8.68 -22.90
N GLY A 11 -5.50 9.12 -23.82
CA GLY A 11 -4.36 8.35 -24.31
C GLY A 11 -4.72 7.32 -25.39
N ALA A 12 -3.70 6.57 -25.85
CA ALA A 12 -3.81 5.60 -26.92
C ALA A 12 -4.15 4.19 -26.42
N LYS A 13 -4.34 3.24 -27.37
CA LYS A 13 -4.47 1.81 -27.08
C LYS A 13 -3.22 1.32 -26.33
N LYS A 14 -3.41 0.54 -25.26
CA LYS A 14 -2.38 0.04 -24.35
C LYS A 14 -1.55 1.11 -23.61
N ARG A 15 -1.79 2.42 -23.81
CA ARG A 15 -1.15 3.51 -23.08
C ARG A 15 -2.21 4.42 -22.45
N PRO A 16 -2.86 4.00 -21.37
CA PRO A 16 -3.91 4.79 -20.70
C PRO A 16 -3.29 6.00 -20.00
N PHE A 17 -3.98 7.11 -20.11
CA PHE A 17 -3.72 8.33 -19.36
C PHE A 17 -5.04 8.85 -18.82
N TYR A 18 -5.07 9.32 -17.60
CA TYR A 18 -6.32 9.77 -16.97
C TYR A 18 -6.25 11.24 -16.60
N ARG A 19 -7.32 11.94 -16.88
CA ARG A 19 -7.58 13.29 -16.40
C ARG A 19 -8.48 13.19 -15.17
N ILE A 20 -8.12 13.89 -14.10
CA ILE A 20 -8.97 14.04 -12.92
C ILE A 20 -9.86 15.24 -13.19
N VAL A 21 -11.15 15.01 -13.27
CA VAL A 21 -12.14 16.02 -13.70
C VAL A 21 -13.30 16.11 -12.73
N VAL A 22 -13.86 17.31 -12.64
CA VAL A 22 -15.13 17.58 -11.98
C VAL A 22 -16.23 17.54 -13.05
N ALA A 23 -17.20 16.68 -12.86
CA ALA A 23 -18.30 16.52 -13.80
C ALA A 23 -19.61 16.17 -13.09
N ASP A 24 -20.73 16.39 -13.75
CA ASP A 24 -22.02 15.88 -13.30
C ASP A 24 -22.00 14.34 -13.32
N SER A 25 -22.61 13.73 -12.29
CA SER A 25 -22.70 12.29 -12.14
C SER A 25 -23.42 11.58 -13.30
N ARG A 26 -24.32 12.27 -13.97
CA ARG A 26 -25.12 11.78 -15.11
C ARG A 26 -24.32 11.69 -16.42
N MET A 27 -23.24 12.47 -16.53
CA MET A 27 -22.43 12.49 -17.75
C MET A 27 -21.60 11.21 -17.92
N PRO A 28 -21.39 10.74 -19.15
CA PRO A 28 -20.55 9.59 -19.43
C PRO A 28 -19.11 9.85 -18.95
N ARG A 29 -18.33 8.77 -18.73
CA ARG A 29 -16.98 8.83 -18.15
C ARG A 29 -16.05 9.82 -18.87
N ASP A 30 -16.04 9.79 -20.18
CA ASP A 30 -15.14 10.58 -21.03
C ASP A 30 -15.83 11.75 -21.71
N GLY A 31 -17.09 12.05 -21.30
CA GLY A 31 -17.91 13.14 -21.83
C GLY A 31 -17.53 14.51 -21.29
N ARG A 32 -18.49 15.45 -21.42
CA ARG A 32 -18.33 16.83 -20.95
C ARG A 32 -18.01 16.85 -19.45
N PHE A 33 -17.06 17.68 -19.07
CA PHE A 33 -16.69 17.96 -17.69
C PHE A 33 -16.63 19.48 -17.46
N ILE A 34 -16.71 19.90 -16.22
CA ILE A 34 -16.70 21.31 -15.84
C ILE A 34 -15.27 21.82 -15.78
N GLU A 35 -14.41 21.12 -15.03
CA GLU A 35 -13.02 21.52 -14.83
C GLU A 35 -12.08 20.30 -14.73
N ARG A 36 -10.85 20.46 -15.20
CA ARG A 36 -9.77 19.49 -15.01
C ARG A 36 -8.92 19.92 -13.81
N VAL A 37 -8.96 19.14 -12.75
CA VAL A 37 -8.28 19.41 -11.48
C VAL A 37 -7.00 18.59 -11.28
N GLY A 38 -6.66 17.74 -12.23
CA GLY A 38 -5.40 16.99 -12.16
C GLY A 38 -5.24 15.99 -13.29
N THR A 39 -4.17 15.21 -13.17
CA THR A 39 -3.82 14.12 -14.10
C THR A 39 -3.30 12.90 -13.34
N TYR A 40 -3.49 11.73 -13.93
CA TYR A 40 -2.97 10.46 -13.41
C TYR A 40 -2.40 9.63 -14.55
N ASN A 41 -1.14 9.28 -14.45
CA ASN A 41 -0.46 8.41 -15.41
C ASN A 41 -0.12 7.07 -14.76
N PRO A 42 -0.84 5.98 -15.07
CA PRO A 42 -0.57 4.67 -14.48
C PRO A 42 0.70 4.00 -15.02
N MET A 43 1.25 4.50 -16.14
CA MET A 43 2.43 3.91 -16.78
C MET A 43 3.74 4.24 -16.04
N LEU A 44 3.73 5.29 -15.23
CA LEU A 44 4.88 5.66 -14.40
C LEU A 44 4.97 4.80 -13.14
N PRO A 45 6.18 4.58 -12.58
CA PRO A 45 6.39 3.90 -11.31
C PRO A 45 5.58 4.53 -10.18
N LYS A 46 5.30 3.79 -9.10
CA LYS A 46 4.46 4.28 -7.98
C LYS A 46 5.03 5.50 -7.28
N GLU A 47 6.34 5.63 -7.23
CA GLU A 47 7.09 6.68 -6.53
C GLU A 47 7.34 7.91 -7.40
N HIS A 48 7.01 7.84 -8.68
CA HIS A 48 7.29 8.97 -9.59
C HIS A 48 6.37 10.17 -9.28
N PRO A 49 6.91 11.39 -9.07
CA PRO A 49 6.14 12.56 -8.68
C PRO A 49 5.07 12.96 -9.71
N GLU A 50 5.36 12.79 -11.00
CA GLU A 50 4.41 13.11 -12.07
C GLU A 50 3.32 12.05 -12.28
N ARG A 51 3.38 10.92 -11.54
CA ARG A 51 2.36 9.88 -11.64
C ARG A 51 0.97 10.39 -11.30
N VAL A 52 0.87 11.23 -10.27
CA VAL A 52 -0.35 11.88 -9.84
C VAL A 52 -0.08 13.36 -9.64
N ASN A 53 -0.65 14.19 -10.51
CA ASN A 53 -0.56 15.63 -10.40
C ASN A 53 -1.94 16.18 -10.01
N LEU A 54 -2.02 16.90 -8.88
CA LEU A 54 -3.25 17.43 -8.31
C LEU A 54 -3.17 18.94 -8.14
N LYS A 55 -4.21 19.66 -8.56
CA LYS A 55 -4.41 21.06 -8.26
C LYS A 55 -5.16 21.19 -6.94
N THR A 56 -4.43 21.20 -5.82
CA THR A 56 -4.98 21.12 -4.46
C THR A 56 -6.00 22.20 -4.16
N GLU A 57 -5.72 23.46 -4.49
CA GLU A 57 -6.63 24.59 -4.27
C GLU A 57 -7.98 24.40 -4.97
N ARG A 58 -7.95 23.97 -6.24
CA ARG A 58 -9.18 23.75 -7.00
C ARG A 58 -9.98 22.56 -6.48
N ILE A 59 -9.28 21.52 -6.03
CA ILE A 59 -9.92 20.34 -5.44
C ILE A 59 -10.61 20.71 -4.12
N GLN A 60 -9.95 21.47 -3.25
CA GLN A 60 -10.53 21.95 -1.99
C GLN A 60 -11.77 22.82 -2.24
N HIS A 61 -11.70 23.73 -3.19
CA HIS A 61 -12.87 24.52 -3.61
C HIS A 61 -14.04 23.63 -4.06
N TRP A 62 -13.81 22.62 -4.89
CA TRP A 62 -14.90 21.75 -5.34
C TRP A 62 -15.43 20.84 -4.25
N LEU A 63 -14.60 20.43 -3.30
CA LEU A 63 -15.03 19.68 -2.11
C LEU A 63 -15.93 20.55 -1.21
N SER A 64 -15.61 21.85 -1.02
CA SER A 64 -16.44 22.77 -0.25
C SER A 64 -17.79 23.05 -0.92
N VAL A 65 -17.84 23.03 -2.24
CA VAL A 65 -19.10 23.12 -3.03
C VAL A 65 -19.92 21.81 -2.98
N GLY A 66 -19.35 20.72 -2.43
CA GLY A 66 -20.03 19.44 -2.25
C GLY A 66 -19.78 18.42 -3.38
N ALA A 67 -18.74 18.57 -4.17
CA ALA A 67 -18.34 17.55 -5.14
C ALA A 67 -17.80 16.31 -4.42
N ARG A 68 -18.33 15.12 -4.76
CA ARG A 68 -17.92 13.85 -4.14
C ARG A 68 -16.83 13.16 -4.97
N PRO A 69 -15.68 12.82 -4.39
CA PRO A 69 -14.65 12.07 -5.08
C PRO A 69 -15.09 10.61 -5.29
N SER A 70 -14.68 10.01 -6.40
CA SER A 70 -14.77 8.56 -6.60
C SER A 70 -13.73 7.84 -5.74
N ASP A 71 -13.95 6.55 -5.43
CA ASP A 71 -13.09 5.75 -4.54
C ASP A 71 -11.60 5.81 -4.93
N ARG A 72 -11.30 5.82 -6.23
CA ARG A 72 -9.92 5.92 -6.71
C ARG A 72 -9.33 7.31 -6.49
N VAL A 73 -10.10 8.35 -6.74
CA VAL A 73 -9.68 9.74 -6.50
C VAL A 73 -9.53 9.98 -5.00
N ALA A 74 -10.45 9.48 -4.17
CA ALA A 74 -10.35 9.59 -2.72
C ALA A 74 -9.02 9.01 -2.18
N LYS A 75 -8.54 7.89 -2.74
CA LYS A 75 -7.21 7.34 -2.41
C LYS A 75 -6.06 8.28 -2.81
N PHE A 76 -6.15 8.96 -3.94
CA PHE A 76 -5.15 9.95 -4.32
C PHE A 76 -5.16 11.18 -3.41
N LEU A 77 -6.35 11.63 -3.03
CA LEU A 77 -6.51 12.77 -2.11
C LEU A 77 -6.06 12.42 -0.69
N GLY A 78 -6.27 11.16 -0.25
CA GLY A 78 -5.75 10.66 1.02
C GLY A 78 -4.22 10.57 1.03
N GLY A 79 -3.61 10.16 -0.08
CA GLY A 79 -2.14 10.16 -0.23
C GLY A 79 -1.52 11.57 -0.31
N ALA A 80 -2.32 12.59 -0.69
CA ALA A 80 -1.93 14.00 -0.70
C ALA A 80 -2.39 14.76 0.57
N GLU A 81 -2.89 14.04 1.59
CA GLU A 81 -3.35 14.57 2.89
C GLU A 81 -4.48 15.63 2.80
N ILE A 82 -5.20 15.68 1.68
CA ILE A 82 -6.34 16.61 1.47
C ILE A 82 -7.61 16.06 2.13
N LEU A 83 -7.77 14.72 2.12
CA LEU A 83 -8.91 14.01 2.71
C LEU A 83 -8.43 12.82 3.53
N PRO A 84 -9.18 12.38 4.55
CA PRO A 84 -8.87 11.14 5.25
C PRO A 84 -8.88 9.95 4.27
N MET A 85 -7.94 9.03 4.45
CA MET A 85 -7.85 7.82 3.62
C MET A 85 -9.17 7.04 3.70
N PRO A 86 -9.78 6.68 2.57
CA PRO A 86 -11.02 5.92 2.59
C PRO A 86 -10.78 4.53 3.20
N ILE A 87 -11.62 4.17 4.15
CA ILE A 87 -11.60 2.85 4.77
C ILE A 87 -11.90 1.80 3.68
N PRO A 88 -11.03 0.78 3.51
CA PRO A 88 -11.31 -0.29 2.58
C PRO A 88 -12.59 -1.01 3.01
N ARG A 89 -13.48 -1.26 2.06
CA ARG A 89 -14.69 -2.06 2.35
C ARG A 89 -14.27 -3.45 2.79
N GLU A 90 -14.88 -3.94 3.85
CA GLU A 90 -14.72 -5.33 4.26
C GLU A 90 -15.06 -6.25 3.08
N GLN A 91 -14.10 -7.06 2.72
CA GLN A 91 -14.32 -8.01 1.63
C GLN A 91 -15.11 -9.20 2.14
N THR A 92 -15.98 -9.73 1.31
CA THR A 92 -16.77 -10.92 1.64
C THR A 92 -15.85 -12.12 1.93
N LYS A 93 -16.37 -13.13 2.64
CA LYS A 93 -15.67 -14.36 3.10
C LYS A 93 -14.79 -15.09 2.06
N LYS A 94 -14.89 -14.74 0.77
CA LYS A 94 -14.04 -15.31 -0.30
C LYS A 94 -12.55 -15.05 -0.13
N ASN A 95 -12.19 -14.00 0.59
CA ASN A 95 -10.78 -13.66 0.85
C ASN A 95 -10.19 -14.36 2.07
N LEU A 96 -11.02 -15.01 2.87
CA LEU A 96 -10.51 -15.84 3.96
C LEU A 96 -9.94 -17.14 3.36
N PRO A 97 -8.72 -17.52 3.77
CA PRO A 97 -8.16 -18.78 3.35
C PRO A 97 -9.13 -19.92 3.75
N LYS A 98 -9.28 -20.93 2.90
CA LYS A 98 -10.13 -22.09 3.18
C LYS A 98 -9.62 -22.82 4.43
N ALA A 99 -10.47 -23.55 5.15
CA ALA A 99 -10.16 -24.23 6.40
C ALA A 99 -8.80 -24.97 6.37
N LYS A 100 -8.55 -25.74 5.31
CA LYS A 100 -7.28 -26.46 5.13
C LYS A 100 -6.04 -25.55 5.00
N ALA A 101 -6.20 -24.32 4.51
CA ALA A 101 -5.10 -23.36 4.46
C ALA A 101 -4.91 -22.67 5.81
N GLN A 102 -5.97 -22.47 6.58
CA GLN A 102 -5.90 -21.98 7.95
C GLN A 102 -5.22 -22.97 8.89
N GLU A 103 -5.51 -24.27 8.75
CA GLU A 103 -4.83 -25.33 9.49
C GLU A 103 -3.32 -25.34 9.23
N ARG A 104 -2.93 -25.26 7.96
CA ARG A 104 -1.50 -25.19 7.59
C ARG A 104 -0.79 -23.95 8.14
N LEU A 105 -1.50 -22.81 8.17
CA LEU A 105 -0.93 -21.58 8.77
C LEU A 105 -0.75 -21.74 10.27
N LYS A 106 -1.73 -22.34 10.98
CA LYS A 106 -1.64 -22.62 12.41
C LYS A 106 -0.52 -23.62 12.72
N GLU A 107 -0.42 -24.73 11.95
CA GLU A 107 0.67 -25.68 12.11
C GLU A 107 2.06 -25.04 11.84
N ALA A 108 2.13 -24.13 10.88
CA ALA A 108 3.38 -23.40 10.60
C ALA A 108 3.74 -22.42 11.72
N GLU A 109 2.73 -21.73 12.30
CA GLU A 109 2.93 -20.87 13.47
C GLU A 109 3.33 -21.67 14.71
N GLU A 110 2.68 -22.80 14.98
CA GLU A 110 3.03 -23.69 16.10
C GLU A 110 4.45 -24.24 15.96
N LYS A 111 4.83 -24.69 14.75
CA LYS A 111 6.21 -25.16 14.48
C LYS A 111 7.25 -24.03 14.59
N ALA A 112 6.88 -22.83 14.17
CA ALA A 112 7.75 -21.67 14.33
C ALA A 112 7.90 -21.26 15.80
N ALA A 113 6.83 -21.35 16.59
CA ALA A 113 6.84 -21.08 18.02
C ALA A 113 7.68 -22.12 18.79
N THR A 114 7.50 -23.42 18.49
CA THR A 114 8.30 -24.48 19.13
C THR A 114 9.76 -24.40 18.74
N ALA A 115 10.08 -24.09 17.47
CA ALA A 115 11.47 -23.89 17.05
C ALA A 115 12.12 -22.65 17.68
N ALA A 116 11.33 -21.60 17.95
CA ALA A 116 11.81 -20.42 18.66
C ALA A 116 12.04 -20.71 20.16
N GLU A 117 11.21 -21.56 20.76
CA GLU A 117 11.33 -21.99 22.16
C GLU A 117 12.53 -22.95 22.37
N GLU A 118 12.79 -23.86 21.43
CA GLU A 118 14.01 -24.69 21.42
C GLU A 118 15.29 -23.88 21.17
N ALA A 119 15.23 -22.79 20.41
CA ALA A 119 16.37 -21.91 20.17
C ALA A 119 16.69 -20.98 21.36
N VAL A 120 15.78 -20.85 22.32
CA VAL A 120 15.92 -20.03 23.55
C VAL A 120 16.27 -20.91 24.78
N ALA A 121 16.32 -22.25 24.66
CA ALA A 121 16.83 -23.13 25.72
C ALA A 121 18.29 -22.80 25.97
N PRO A 122 18.67 -22.45 27.22
CA PRO A 122 20.02 -21.97 27.52
C PRO A 122 21.02 -23.11 27.43
N VAL A 123 22.11 -22.83 26.75
CA VAL A 123 23.38 -23.57 26.96
C VAL A 123 23.92 -23.15 28.32
N GLU A 124 23.45 -23.81 29.36
CA GLU A 124 24.08 -23.78 30.68
C GLU A 124 24.72 -25.14 30.92
N GLU A 125 26.00 -25.08 31.24
CA GLU A 125 26.92 -26.13 31.68
C GLU A 125 27.88 -26.70 30.64
N ALA A 126 29.04 -26.06 30.62
CA ALA A 126 30.30 -26.81 30.61
C ALA A 126 31.28 -26.16 31.61
N PRO A 127 31.75 -26.90 32.62
CA PRO A 127 32.62 -26.35 33.63
C PRO A 127 34.04 -26.17 33.11
N ALA A 128 34.68 -25.17 33.69
CA ALA A 128 36.08 -24.92 33.63
C ALA A 128 36.89 -26.10 34.16
N GLU A 129 37.91 -26.51 33.43
CA GLU A 129 39.09 -27.14 34.06
C GLU A 129 40.33 -26.88 33.20
N GLU A 130 41.23 -26.15 33.88
CA GLU A 130 42.69 -26.21 33.92
C GLU A 130 43.53 -26.05 32.65
N ALA A 131 44.28 -24.94 32.70
CA ALA A 131 45.62 -24.84 32.16
C ALA A 131 46.59 -25.76 32.92
N PRO A 132 47.75 -26.22 32.35
CA PRO A 132 48.95 -25.42 32.62
C PRO A 132 49.91 -25.27 31.45
N ALA A 133 50.75 -24.31 31.66
CA ALA A 133 51.87 -23.84 30.94
C ALA A 133 52.91 -24.95 30.57
N GLU A 134 53.64 -24.67 29.53
CA GLU A 134 55.12 -24.65 29.46
C GLU A 134 55.53 -24.41 28.01
N GLU A 135 56.19 -23.30 27.82
CA GLU A 135 57.60 -23.04 27.58
C GLU A 135 58.17 -23.83 26.37
N ASP A 136 58.70 -23.17 25.46
CA ASP A 136 60.12 -22.89 25.20
C ASP A 136 60.46 -22.93 23.70
N LYS A 137 61.21 -21.91 23.33
CA LYS A 137 62.33 -21.83 22.36
C LYS A 137 62.03 -22.00 20.86
N ALA A 138 62.24 -20.91 20.19
CA ALA A 138 63.54 -20.46 19.59
C ALA A 138 63.79 -20.93 18.16
N GLU A 139 64.15 -19.94 17.37
CA GLU A 139 65.07 -19.93 16.22
C GLU A 139 64.63 -20.55 14.89
N GLY A 140 64.77 -19.68 13.91
CA GLY A 140 64.89 -19.99 12.49
C GLY A 140 64.45 -18.80 11.64
#